data_576d77b4c8d507c82600c5b03d72107d
#
_entry.id   576d77b4c8d507c82600c5b03d72107d
#
_cell.length_a   1.000
_cell.length_b   1.000
_cell.length_c   1.000
_cell.angle_alpha   90.00
_cell.angle_beta   90.00
_cell.angle_gamma   90.00
#
_symmetry.space_group_name_H-M   'P 1'
#
loop_
_entity.id
_entity.type
_entity.pdbx_description
1 polymer ?
#
loop_
_entity_poly.entity_id
_entity_poly.type
_entity_poly.pdbx_seq_one_letter_code
_entity_poly.pdbx_strand_id
1 'polypeptide(L)'
;TYSETGANTILDYIHRKEWSTSLRGSFFNKLISTDLTFFNTKMTGYIIQNPTNYPSFLSNGINGSSFKPAVNNDETTRRGLDFSITAKKQFGKVPAQLGIVGTYLWTEQTKKDELHEDAYKYEEGKPIDAMWGYNCLGFYTNDDFVITTNADGKKTYTLKDGMPKSSIGGSIQPGDLKYEDIN
;
A
#
# COMPACT_ATOMS: atom_id res chain seq x y z
N THR A 1 36.73 4.94 3.14
CA THR A 1 35.60 5.82 3.48
C THR A 1 34.93 5.27 4.72
N TYR A 2 35.09 5.95 5.84
CA TYR A 2 34.36 5.61 7.06
C TYR A 2 32.96 6.21 6.94
N SER A 3 31.93 5.38 7.00
CA SER A 3 30.56 5.82 7.16
C SER A 3 30.29 5.91 8.66
N GLU A 4 30.22 7.12 9.19
CA GLU A 4 29.85 7.33 10.58
C GLU A 4 28.32 7.47 10.64
N THR A 5 27.67 6.44 11.14
CA THR A 5 26.25 6.47 11.51
C THR A 5 26.15 6.71 13.00
N GLY A 6 25.20 7.52 13.45
CA GLY A 6 24.94 7.70 14.87
C GLY A 6 24.68 6.35 15.53
N ALA A 7 25.41 6.07 16.62
CA ALA A 7 25.26 4.79 17.31
C ALA A 7 23.99 4.78 18.18
N ASN A 8 23.18 3.73 18.05
CA ASN A 8 22.13 3.41 19.00
C ASN A 8 22.45 2.08 19.67
N THR A 9 22.79 2.13 20.96
CA THR A 9 23.17 0.95 21.76
C THR A 9 21.98 0.19 22.34
N ILE A 10 20.76 0.70 22.14
CA ILE A 10 19.52 0.11 22.67
C ILE A 10 18.58 -0.42 21.57
N LEU A 11 19.15 -0.72 20.40
CA LEU A 11 18.37 -1.41 19.35
C LEU A 11 17.94 -2.79 19.84
N ASP A 12 16.68 -3.09 19.64
CA ASP A 12 16.07 -4.37 20.00
C ASP A 12 15.67 -5.14 18.74
N TYR A 13 15.30 -6.39 18.92
CA TYR A 13 14.81 -7.25 17.84
C TYR A 13 13.39 -6.85 17.44
N ILE A 14 13.00 -7.23 16.22
CA ILE A 14 11.62 -7.17 15.81
C ILE A 14 10.83 -8.23 16.57
N HIS A 15 9.76 -7.82 17.25
CA HIS A 15 8.89 -8.72 17.99
C HIS A 15 7.68 -9.11 17.17
N ARG A 16 7.42 -10.40 17.07
CA ARG A 16 6.19 -10.96 16.49
C ARG A 16 5.31 -11.55 17.58
N LYS A 17 4.08 -11.06 17.67
CA LYS A 17 3.02 -11.63 18.49
C LYS A 17 1.94 -12.16 17.57
N GLU A 18 1.59 -13.42 17.75
CA GLU A 18 0.57 -14.08 16.94
C GLU A 18 -0.36 -14.91 17.80
N TRP A 19 -1.63 -14.88 17.47
CA TRP A 19 -2.60 -15.81 17.97
C TRP A 19 -3.50 -16.27 16.82
N SER A 20 -3.95 -17.52 16.91
CA SER A 20 -4.88 -18.08 15.93
C SER A 20 -5.91 -18.96 16.65
N THR A 21 -7.08 -19.03 16.04
CA THR A 21 -8.14 -19.92 16.47
C THR A 21 -8.69 -20.69 15.28
N SER A 22 -8.86 -21.99 15.43
CA SER A 22 -9.30 -22.85 14.35
C SER A 22 -10.57 -23.60 14.74
N LEU A 23 -11.49 -23.69 13.78
CA LEU A 23 -12.69 -24.50 13.85
C LEU A 23 -12.65 -25.54 12.74
N ARG A 24 -12.64 -26.81 13.13
CA ARG A 24 -12.67 -27.94 12.20
C ARG A 24 -13.90 -28.77 12.44
N GLY A 25 -14.65 -29.05 11.39
CA GLY A 25 -15.89 -29.82 11.48
C GLY A 25 -16.16 -30.70 10.27
N SER A 26 -16.98 -31.72 10.49
CA SER A 26 -17.52 -32.54 9.42
C SER A 26 -19.03 -32.70 9.62
N PHE A 27 -19.79 -32.47 8.57
CA PHE A 27 -21.25 -32.41 8.59
C PHE A 27 -21.83 -33.43 7.59
N PHE A 28 -23.09 -33.81 7.79
CA PHE A 28 -23.84 -34.70 6.91
C PHE A 28 -23.11 -36.03 6.65
N ASN A 29 -22.78 -36.76 7.71
CA ASN A 29 -22.03 -38.02 7.63
C ASN A 29 -20.71 -37.92 6.87
N LYS A 30 -19.97 -36.81 7.11
CA LYS A 30 -18.68 -36.49 6.46
C LYS A 30 -18.82 -36.15 4.98
N LEU A 31 -20.03 -35.82 4.49
CA LEU A 31 -20.23 -35.29 3.16
C LEU A 31 -19.53 -33.95 2.96
N ILE A 32 -19.60 -33.06 3.98
CA ILE A 32 -18.95 -31.76 3.98
C ILE A 32 -17.96 -31.71 5.14
N SER A 33 -16.72 -31.37 4.86
CA SER A 33 -15.67 -31.08 5.84
C SER A 33 -15.25 -29.63 5.71
N THR A 34 -15.15 -28.93 6.83
CA THR A 34 -14.72 -27.52 6.87
C THR A 34 -13.56 -27.36 7.85
N ASP A 35 -12.63 -26.50 7.46
CA ASP A 35 -11.53 -26.04 8.30
C ASP A 35 -11.47 -24.52 8.18
N LEU A 36 -11.68 -23.80 9.25
CA LEU A 36 -11.67 -22.36 9.33
C LEU A 36 -10.63 -21.95 10.37
N THR A 37 -9.69 -21.10 10.00
CA THR A 37 -8.67 -20.58 10.92
C THR A 37 -8.66 -19.08 10.84
N PHE A 38 -8.99 -18.42 11.93
CA PHE A 38 -8.77 -16.98 12.09
C PHE A 38 -7.41 -16.76 12.76
N PHE A 39 -6.62 -15.82 12.26
CA PHE A 39 -5.33 -15.44 12.82
C PHE A 39 -5.16 -13.94 12.91
N ASN A 40 -4.35 -13.50 13.86
CA ASN A 40 -3.91 -12.13 14.00
C ASN A 40 -2.43 -12.10 14.39
N THR A 41 -1.63 -11.42 13.58
CA THR A 41 -0.20 -11.26 13.78
C THR A 41 0.10 -9.78 13.93
N LYS A 42 0.73 -9.38 15.04
CA LYS A 42 1.29 -8.04 15.23
C LYS A 42 2.81 -8.12 15.23
N MET A 43 3.43 -7.29 14.40
CA MET A 43 4.88 -7.12 14.37
C MET A 43 5.21 -5.71 14.82
N THR A 44 6.15 -5.59 15.76
CA THR A 44 6.54 -4.32 16.37
C THR A 44 8.05 -4.16 16.36
N GLY A 45 8.51 -2.91 16.36
CA GLY A 45 9.92 -2.60 16.48
C GLY A 45 10.71 -2.80 15.19
N TYR A 46 10.12 -2.59 14.02
CA TYR A 46 10.92 -2.54 12.80
C TYR A 46 11.97 -1.45 12.91
N ILE A 47 13.17 -1.79 12.49
CA ILE A 47 14.31 -0.89 12.53
C ILE A 47 14.23 0.05 11.33
N ILE A 48 14.17 1.34 11.61
CA ILE A 48 14.23 2.39 10.59
C ILE A 48 15.58 3.11 10.66
N GLN A 49 16.08 3.44 9.48
CA GLN A 49 17.25 4.29 9.31
C GLN A 49 16.78 5.72 9.00
N ASN A 50 17.48 6.72 9.48
CA ASN A 50 17.15 8.13 9.27
C ASN A 50 15.74 8.53 9.78
N PRO A 51 15.40 8.24 11.04
CA PRO A 51 14.09 8.54 11.57
C PRO A 51 13.74 10.04 11.51
N THR A 52 12.45 10.34 11.32
CA THR A 52 11.96 11.73 11.10
C THR A 52 12.02 12.59 12.35
N ASN A 53 12.03 11.98 13.53
CA ASN A 53 12.13 12.68 14.81
C ASN A 53 13.49 13.37 15.05
N TYR A 54 14.49 13.09 14.20
CA TYR A 54 15.78 13.79 14.26
C TYR A 54 15.85 14.89 13.20
N PRO A 55 16.51 16.02 13.52
CA PRO A 55 16.66 17.14 12.58
C PRO A 55 17.29 16.71 11.25
N SER A 56 16.83 17.32 10.16
CA SER A 56 17.26 16.98 8.81
C SER A 56 18.76 17.21 8.56
N PHE A 57 19.38 18.18 9.25
CA PHE A 57 20.81 18.45 9.09
C PHE A 57 21.71 17.26 9.51
N LEU A 58 21.21 16.37 10.38
CA LEU A 58 21.92 15.14 10.75
C LEU A 58 21.93 14.08 9.62
N SER A 59 21.09 14.25 8.59
CA SER A 59 21.08 13.37 7.44
C SER A 59 22.19 13.69 6.42
N ASN A 60 22.76 14.90 6.49
CA ASN A 60 23.73 15.43 5.53
C ASN A 60 25.13 15.44 6.13
N GLY A 61 25.60 14.26 6.57
CA GLY A 61 26.97 14.11 7.00
C GLY A 61 27.99 14.29 5.85
N ILE A 62 29.24 14.50 6.20
CA ILE A 62 30.34 14.59 5.24
C ILE A 62 30.41 13.26 4.44
N ASN A 63 30.53 13.36 3.13
CA ASN A 63 30.57 12.21 2.21
C ASN A 63 29.30 11.32 2.18
N GLY A 64 28.13 11.90 2.42
CA GLY A 64 26.85 11.17 2.37
C GLY A 64 26.59 10.29 3.60
N SER A 65 27.33 10.43 4.65
CA SER A 65 27.09 9.76 5.94
C SER A 65 25.85 10.35 6.61
N SER A 66 25.07 9.54 7.31
CA SER A 66 23.99 9.99 8.16
C SER A 66 24.37 9.81 9.62
N PHE A 67 24.27 10.89 10.40
CA PHE A 67 24.50 10.83 11.86
C PHE A 67 23.25 10.45 12.65
N LYS A 68 22.12 10.23 11.97
CA LYS A 68 20.91 9.76 12.63
C LYS A 68 21.08 8.31 13.06
N PRO A 69 20.82 7.99 14.33
CA PRO A 69 20.84 6.59 14.76
C PRO A 69 19.64 5.82 14.20
N ALA A 70 19.82 4.54 13.94
CA ALA A 70 18.70 3.66 13.68
C ALA A 70 17.84 3.47 14.94
N VAL A 71 16.54 3.36 14.80
CA VAL A 71 15.61 3.17 15.92
C VAL A 71 14.57 2.11 15.61
N ASN A 72 14.06 1.44 16.66
CA ASN A 72 12.90 0.55 16.53
C ASN A 72 11.63 1.40 16.63
N ASN A 73 10.84 1.49 15.57
CA ASN A 73 9.66 2.35 15.58
C ASN A 73 8.43 1.71 14.92
N ASP A 74 8.55 1.21 13.69
CA ASP A 74 7.40 0.87 12.89
C ASP A 74 6.70 -0.42 13.36
N GLU A 75 5.39 -0.47 13.16
CA GLU A 75 4.55 -1.59 13.55
C GLU A 75 3.58 -1.95 12.44
N THR A 76 3.32 -3.23 12.26
CA THR A 76 2.33 -3.73 11.32
C THR A 76 1.41 -4.75 11.97
N THR A 77 0.17 -4.78 11.52
CA THR A 77 -0.82 -5.78 11.92
C THR A 77 -1.35 -6.50 10.70
N ARG A 78 -1.45 -7.81 10.79
CA ARG A 78 -2.04 -8.68 9.77
C ARG A 78 -3.08 -9.56 10.41
N ARG A 79 -4.30 -9.53 9.90
CA ARG A 79 -5.41 -10.36 10.34
C ARG A 79 -5.92 -11.13 9.15
N GLY A 80 -6.30 -12.37 9.35
CA GLY A 80 -6.77 -13.15 8.22
C GLY A 80 -7.68 -14.29 8.62
N LEU A 81 -8.35 -14.81 7.61
CA LEU A 81 -9.20 -15.99 7.68
C LEU A 81 -8.75 -16.98 6.61
N ASP A 82 -8.22 -18.10 7.04
CA ASP A 82 -8.00 -19.26 6.18
C ASP A 82 -9.24 -20.14 6.19
N PHE A 83 -9.67 -20.61 5.05
CA PHE A 83 -10.80 -21.52 4.96
C PHE A 83 -10.57 -22.63 3.96
N SER A 84 -11.07 -23.81 4.30
CA SER A 84 -11.12 -24.96 3.41
C SER A 84 -12.48 -25.64 3.61
N ILE A 85 -13.22 -25.79 2.52
CA ILE A 85 -14.50 -26.47 2.50
C ILE A 85 -14.43 -27.55 1.43
N THR A 86 -14.63 -28.78 1.84
CA THR A 86 -14.54 -29.94 0.95
C THR A 86 -15.81 -30.78 1.05
N ALA A 87 -16.42 -31.04 -0.10
CA ALA A 87 -17.53 -31.99 -0.23
C ALA A 87 -17.04 -33.29 -0.87
N LYS A 88 -17.41 -34.42 -0.28
CA LYS A 88 -17.06 -35.77 -0.74
C LYS A 88 -18.32 -36.60 -0.87
N LYS A 89 -18.53 -37.21 -2.02
CA LYS A 89 -19.67 -38.09 -2.28
C LYS A 89 -19.29 -39.28 -3.13
N GLN A 90 -19.82 -40.44 -2.77
CA GLN A 90 -19.69 -41.65 -3.56
C GLN A 90 -20.90 -41.78 -4.51
N PHE A 91 -20.64 -41.87 -5.82
CA PHE A 91 -21.64 -42.13 -6.85
C PHE A 91 -21.45 -43.57 -7.37
N GLY A 92 -22.17 -44.51 -6.77
CA GLY A 92 -21.95 -45.93 -7.06
C GLY A 92 -20.53 -46.35 -6.67
N LYS A 93 -19.72 -46.76 -7.68
CA LYS A 93 -18.30 -47.13 -7.49
C LYS A 93 -17.33 -45.96 -7.66
N VAL A 94 -17.81 -44.78 -8.06
CA VAL A 94 -16.99 -43.63 -8.37
C VAL A 94 -16.97 -42.64 -7.17
N PRO A 95 -15.83 -42.40 -6.50
CA PRO A 95 -15.70 -41.34 -5.51
C PRO A 95 -15.54 -39.99 -6.22
N ALA A 96 -16.27 -39.00 -5.75
CA ALA A 96 -16.14 -37.61 -6.21
C ALA A 96 -15.79 -36.70 -5.02
N GLN A 97 -14.93 -35.73 -5.25
CA GLN A 97 -14.56 -34.71 -4.27
C GLN A 97 -14.48 -33.35 -4.96
N LEU A 98 -15.07 -32.36 -4.32
CA LEU A 98 -14.97 -30.94 -4.69
C LEU A 98 -14.54 -30.15 -3.47
N GLY A 99 -13.58 -29.26 -3.62
CA GLY A 99 -13.08 -28.41 -2.51
C GLY A 99 -12.83 -26.98 -2.97
N ILE A 100 -13.06 -26.06 -2.04
CA ILE A 100 -12.69 -24.64 -2.15
C ILE A 100 -11.77 -24.34 -0.99
N VAL A 101 -10.62 -23.73 -1.29
CA VAL A 101 -9.62 -23.29 -0.30
C VAL A 101 -9.30 -21.84 -0.60
N GLY A 102 -9.15 -21.05 0.44
CA GLY A 102 -8.77 -19.65 0.28
C GLY A 102 -8.28 -19.02 1.57
N THR A 103 -7.62 -17.89 1.40
CA THR A 103 -7.20 -17.00 2.47
C THR A 103 -7.73 -15.60 2.17
N TYR A 104 -8.31 -14.97 3.18
CA TYR A 104 -8.63 -13.55 3.14
C TYR A 104 -7.77 -12.82 4.17
N LEU A 105 -7.04 -11.81 3.72
CA LEU A 105 -6.05 -11.11 4.52
C LEU A 105 -6.38 -9.61 4.61
N TRP A 106 -6.35 -9.07 5.83
CA TRP A 106 -6.37 -7.64 6.12
C TRP A 106 -5.01 -7.24 6.67
N THR A 107 -4.44 -6.23 6.08
CA THR A 107 -3.15 -5.68 6.48
C THR A 107 -3.31 -4.24 6.94
N GLU A 108 -2.49 -3.81 7.89
CA GLU A 108 -2.52 -2.45 8.41
C GLU A 108 -1.12 -2.02 8.84
N GLN A 109 -0.68 -0.86 8.36
CA GLN A 109 0.49 -0.17 8.90
C GLN A 109 0.07 0.52 10.20
N THR A 110 0.22 -0.16 11.34
CA THR A 110 -0.31 0.29 12.63
C THR A 110 0.47 1.48 13.20
N LYS A 111 1.76 1.58 12.85
CA LYS A 111 2.62 2.71 13.18
C LYS A 111 3.69 2.84 12.12
N LYS A 112 3.97 4.06 11.68
CA LYS A 112 5.02 4.35 10.71
C LYS A 112 5.77 5.64 11.09
N ASP A 113 7.08 5.64 10.86
CA ASP A 113 7.88 6.86 10.97
C ASP A 113 7.77 7.64 9.68
N GLU A 114 6.88 8.63 9.66
CA GLU A 114 6.62 9.45 8.49
C GLU A 114 6.29 10.88 8.88
N LEU A 115 6.71 11.82 8.03
CA LEU A 115 6.41 13.24 8.16
C LEU A 115 6.09 13.78 6.78
N HIS A 116 4.83 14.06 6.54
CA HIS A 116 4.31 14.59 5.27
C HIS A 116 3.56 15.90 5.52
N GLU A 117 3.64 16.79 4.56
CA GLU A 117 2.88 18.04 4.56
C GLU A 117 1.39 17.77 4.37
N ASP A 118 1.06 16.79 3.49
CA ASP A 118 -0.29 16.47 3.10
C ASP A 118 -0.81 15.21 3.81
N ALA A 119 -2.01 15.28 4.34
CA ALA A 119 -2.63 14.19 5.09
C ALA A 119 -2.84 12.90 4.25
N TYR A 120 -3.05 13.02 2.95
CA TYR A 120 -3.26 11.87 2.08
C TYR A 120 -2.00 11.02 1.88
N LYS A 121 -0.81 11.57 2.13
CA LYS A 121 0.47 10.86 1.99
C LYS A 121 0.80 9.92 3.15
N TYR A 122 0.11 10.07 4.30
CA TYR A 122 0.34 9.19 5.45
C TYR A 122 -0.13 7.78 5.16
N GLU A 123 0.72 6.81 5.45
CA GLU A 123 0.44 5.38 5.30
C GLU A 123 -0.01 4.73 6.61
N GLU A 124 0.23 5.38 7.76
CA GLU A 124 -0.25 4.91 9.06
C GLU A 124 -1.77 4.74 9.04
N GLY A 125 -2.25 3.59 9.53
CA GLY A 125 -3.66 3.21 9.52
C GLY A 125 -4.18 2.67 8.18
N LYS A 126 -3.33 2.58 7.14
CA LYS A 126 -3.72 2.07 5.82
C LYS A 126 -3.19 0.65 5.58
N PRO A 127 -3.76 -0.09 4.62
CA PRO A 127 -3.23 -1.40 4.26
C PRO A 127 -1.76 -1.32 3.84
N ILE A 128 -0.94 -2.31 4.27
CA ILE A 128 0.49 -2.39 3.93
C ILE A 128 0.69 -2.53 2.41
N ASP A 129 -0.25 -3.16 1.75
CA ASP A 129 -0.29 -3.42 0.30
C ASP A 129 -1.15 -2.41 -0.47
N ALA A 130 -1.44 -1.24 0.13
CA ALA A 130 -2.18 -0.17 -0.53
C ALA A 130 -1.44 0.30 -1.79
N MET A 131 -2.16 0.31 -2.91
CA MET A 131 -1.66 0.88 -4.15
C MET A 131 -1.99 2.37 -4.19
N TRP A 132 -0.96 3.17 -4.35
CA TRP A 132 -1.08 4.61 -4.47
C TRP A 132 -1.07 5.02 -5.93
N GLY A 133 -1.94 5.92 -6.31
CA GLY A 133 -2.01 6.42 -7.68
C GLY A 133 -2.83 7.70 -7.76
N TYR A 134 -2.81 8.32 -8.92
CA TYR A 134 -3.62 9.49 -9.20
C TYR A 134 -5.06 9.06 -9.51
N ASN A 135 -6.03 9.82 -8.99
CA ASN A 135 -7.43 9.63 -9.34
C ASN A 135 -7.68 10.13 -10.76
N CYS A 136 -7.98 9.21 -11.68
CA CYS A 136 -8.18 9.52 -13.09
C CYS A 136 -9.63 9.98 -13.30
N LEU A 137 -9.80 11.20 -13.81
CA LEU A 137 -11.10 11.78 -14.18
C LEU A 137 -11.51 11.48 -15.64
N GLY A 138 -10.70 10.70 -16.36
CA GLY A 138 -10.90 10.40 -17.77
C GLY A 138 -9.88 11.11 -18.68
N PHE A 139 -10.32 11.53 -19.86
CA PHE A 139 -9.47 12.20 -20.83
C PHE A 139 -9.82 13.68 -20.95
N TYR A 140 -8.84 14.50 -21.28
CA TYR A 140 -9.10 15.86 -21.71
C TYR A 140 -9.82 15.84 -23.05
N THR A 141 -10.89 16.60 -23.16
CA THR A 141 -11.69 16.79 -24.38
C THR A 141 -11.39 18.14 -25.00
N ASN A 142 -11.83 18.38 -26.24
CA ASN A 142 -11.71 19.70 -26.86
C ASN A 142 -12.42 20.79 -26.05
N ASP A 143 -13.46 20.43 -25.29
CA ASP A 143 -14.23 21.36 -24.47
C ASP A 143 -13.45 21.87 -23.24
N ASP A 144 -12.40 21.17 -22.85
CA ASP A 144 -11.52 21.58 -21.75
C ASP A 144 -10.51 22.66 -22.16
N PHE A 145 -10.43 23.00 -23.48
CA PHE A 145 -9.45 23.93 -24.02
C PHE A 145 -10.09 25.14 -24.69
N VAL A 146 -9.36 26.26 -24.70
CA VAL A 146 -9.53 27.36 -25.66
C VAL A 146 -8.64 27.02 -26.85
N ILE A 147 -9.27 26.82 -28.02
CA ILE A 147 -8.56 26.42 -29.24
C ILE A 147 -8.37 27.66 -30.11
N THR A 148 -7.13 28.04 -30.38
CA THR A 148 -6.78 29.13 -31.32
C THR A 148 -6.10 28.54 -32.53
N THR A 149 -6.44 29.02 -33.71
CA THR A 149 -5.81 28.62 -34.97
C THR A 149 -4.98 29.77 -35.49
N ASN A 150 -3.68 29.55 -35.68
CA ASN A 150 -2.77 30.54 -36.22
C ASN A 150 -2.97 30.72 -37.75
N ALA A 151 -2.37 31.77 -38.33
CA ALA A 151 -2.47 32.05 -39.76
C ALA A 151 -2.00 30.89 -40.65
N ASP A 152 -1.09 30.05 -40.14
CA ASP A 152 -0.57 28.86 -40.82
C ASP A 152 -1.46 27.62 -40.66
N GLY A 153 -2.67 27.77 -40.08
CA GLY A 153 -3.61 26.66 -39.84
C GLY A 153 -3.27 25.76 -38.63
N LYS A 154 -2.20 26.05 -37.89
CA LYS A 154 -1.80 25.28 -36.72
C LYS A 154 -2.69 25.62 -35.53
N LYS A 155 -3.27 24.60 -34.91
CA LYS A 155 -4.08 24.71 -33.68
C LYS A 155 -3.19 24.76 -32.44
N THR A 156 -3.48 25.71 -31.56
CA THR A 156 -2.89 25.80 -30.22
C THR A 156 -3.99 25.55 -29.21
N TYR A 157 -3.72 24.69 -28.29
CA TYR A 157 -4.63 24.28 -27.19
C TYR A 157 -4.19 24.95 -25.90
N THR A 158 -5.02 25.81 -25.33
CA THR A 158 -4.78 26.46 -24.05
C THR A 158 -5.82 25.92 -23.07
N LEU A 159 -5.38 25.30 -21.96
CA LEU A 159 -6.27 24.75 -20.97
C LEU A 159 -7.14 25.85 -20.34
N LYS A 160 -8.43 25.60 -20.18
CA LYS A 160 -9.38 26.54 -19.55
C LYS A 160 -9.06 26.68 -18.06
N ASP A 161 -9.43 27.82 -17.49
CA ASP A 161 -9.29 28.04 -16.04
C ASP A 161 -10.14 27.05 -15.26
N GLY A 162 -9.60 26.59 -14.13
CA GLY A 162 -10.23 25.59 -13.26
C GLY A 162 -10.06 24.15 -13.70
N MET A 163 -9.37 23.89 -14.81
CA MET A 163 -9.00 22.50 -15.18
C MET A 163 -7.75 22.07 -14.45
N PRO A 164 -7.65 20.79 -14.04
CA PRO A 164 -6.45 20.25 -13.45
C PRO A 164 -5.23 20.47 -14.32
N LYS A 165 -4.08 20.79 -13.72
CA LYS A 165 -2.83 21.05 -14.44
C LYS A 165 -1.80 19.99 -14.05
N SER A 166 -0.96 19.59 -14.99
CA SER A 166 0.19 18.72 -14.69
C SER A 166 1.35 19.53 -14.15
N SER A 167 1.89 19.13 -13.00
CA SER A 167 3.12 19.70 -12.44
C SER A 167 4.40 19.14 -13.09
N ILE A 168 4.29 18.05 -13.86
CA ILE A 168 5.43 17.35 -14.46
C ILE A 168 5.97 18.08 -15.71
N GLY A 169 5.27 19.13 -16.15
CA GLY A 169 5.62 19.87 -17.37
C GLY A 169 5.13 19.18 -18.64
N GLY A 170 5.08 19.96 -19.73
CA GLY A 170 4.56 19.52 -21.02
C GLY A 170 3.26 20.23 -21.38
N SER A 171 2.95 20.28 -22.67
CA SER A 171 1.70 20.85 -23.19
C SER A 171 0.62 19.75 -23.11
N ILE A 172 -0.38 19.95 -22.27
CA ILE A 172 -1.56 19.09 -22.22
C ILE A 172 -2.36 19.27 -23.50
N GLN A 173 -2.83 18.17 -24.08
CA GLN A 173 -3.59 18.14 -25.32
C GLN A 173 -4.88 17.33 -25.16
N PRO A 174 -5.89 17.55 -26.03
CA PRO A 174 -7.06 16.67 -26.08
C PRO A 174 -6.64 15.21 -26.30
N GLY A 175 -7.17 14.30 -25.48
CA GLY A 175 -6.82 12.88 -25.47
C GLY A 175 -5.81 12.48 -24.40
N ASP A 176 -5.17 13.42 -23.69
CA ASP A 176 -4.34 13.12 -22.54
C ASP A 176 -5.20 12.73 -21.33
N LEU A 177 -4.62 11.96 -20.41
CA LEU A 177 -5.29 11.58 -19.16
C LEU A 177 -5.42 12.80 -18.24
N LYS A 178 -6.63 12.99 -17.73
CA LYS A 178 -6.98 14.03 -16.76
C LYS A 178 -7.00 13.43 -15.35
N TYR A 179 -6.20 13.97 -14.46
CA TYR A 179 -6.14 13.57 -13.07
C TYR A 179 -6.71 14.64 -12.16
N GLU A 180 -7.30 14.20 -11.05
CA GLU A 180 -7.81 15.07 -10.01
C GLU A 180 -6.65 15.83 -9.34
N ASP A 181 -6.83 17.13 -9.16
CA ASP A 181 -5.95 17.98 -8.35
C ASP A 181 -6.56 18.04 -6.95
N ILE A 182 -5.84 17.48 -5.96
CA ILE A 182 -6.29 17.37 -4.57
C ILE A 182 -5.46 18.21 -3.60
N ASN A 183 -4.59 19.09 -4.12
CA ASN A 183 -3.73 19.96 -3.32
C ASN A 183 -4.41 21.30 -3.02
#